data_7d9b1ccee05502cd3e82500cc8188319
#
_entry.id   7d9b1ccee05502cd3e82500cc8188319
#
_cell.length_a   1.000
_cell.length_b   1.000
_cell.length_c   1.000
_cell.angle_alpha   90.00
_cell.angle_beta   90.00
_cell.angle_gamma   90.00
#
_symmetry.space_group_name_H-M   'P 1'
#
loop_
_entity.id
_entity.type
_entity.pdbx_description
1 polymer ?
#
loop_
_entity_poly.entity_id
_entity_poly.type
_entity_poly.pdbx_seq_one_letter_code
_entity_poly.pdbx_strand_id
1 'polypeptide(L)'
;MTVAALIVTHQSEPWLEATLSSVLAQTQIPDRIVLLDDNSTDRTLQIAEAVVDSRLEILHAATASADRTTRIAANFRQGLNACRDCEAVILGDHDDIWHPRRIEHQVSLLREHSAYMVASDGRLIDGAGELINGSLREAFPVPQAWLTAVPAARMRMALRWSIATGGASAVRPDALADVAIPDGWLHDRWWSLVATAAERMVLDPAQMIDYRVTSSQQVGLDRGLQDAGHGRRLTKAVASSFSTVKRIRALRTGLPPFATKETVAQLHGFRLLRNLS
;
A
#
# COMPACT_ATOMS: atom_id res chain seq x y z
N MET A 1 14.32 -17.57 8.44
CA MET A 1 13.21 -17.00 7.66
C MET A 1 13.46 -15.51 7.58
N THR A 2 13.70 -14.99 6.39
CA THR A 2 14.16 -13.59 6.19
C THR A 2 12.97 -12.65 6.08
N VAL A 3 12.97 -11.57 6.86
CA VAL A 3 11.96 -10.50 6.81
C VAL A 3 12.64 -9.20 6.39
N ALA A 4 12.07 -8.50 5.41
CA ALA A 4 12.58 -7.22 4.98
C ALA A 4 11.61 -6.07 5.34
N ALA A 5 12.16 -4.91 5.67
CA ALA A 5 11.48 -3.63 5.65
C ALA A 5 11.78 -2.95 4.31
N LEU A 6 10.76 -2.64 3.52
CA LEU A 6 10.90 -1.91 2.26
C LEU A 6 10.33 -0.50 2.42
N ILE A 7 11.18 0.50 2.31
CA ILE A 7 10.83 1.91 2.44
C ILE A 7 11.12 2.62 1.12
N VAL A 8 10.11 3.31 0.57
CA VAL A 8 10.27 4.14 -0.63
C VAL A 8 10.42 5.58 -0.20
N THR A 9 11.49 6.25 -0.67
CA THR A 9 11.86 7.61 -0.28
C THR A 9 11.86 8.56 -1.46
N HIS A 10 11.52 9.83 -1.18
CA HIS A 10 11.69 10.96 -2.08
C HIS A 10 11.70 12.26 -1.27
N GLN A 11 12.84 12.97 -1.23
CA GLN A 11 13.00 14.22 -0.47
C GLN A 11 12.55 14.05 0.98
N SER A 12 13.12 13.06 1.67
CA SER A 12 12.61 12.53 2.94
C SER A 12 13.38 13.06 4.16
N GLU A 13 14.32 13.98 3.98
CA GLU A 13 15.19 14.55 5.02
C GLU A 13 14.45 14.92 6.32
N PRO A 14 13.21 15.51 6.30
CA PRO A 14 12.57 15.94 7.54
C PRO A 14 12.12 14.80 8.47
N TRP A 15 11.87 13.60 7.94
CA TRP A 15 11.19 12.53 8.70
C TRP A 15 11.89 11.18 8.69
N LEU A 16 12.79 10.94 7.73
CA LEU A 16 13.37 9.62 7.49
C LEU A 16 14.12 9.06 8.71
N GLU A 17 14.81 9.90 9.48
CA GLU A 17 15.51 9.49 10.71
C GLU A 17 14.53 8.86 11.73
N ALA A 18 13.40 9.52 11.97
CA ALA A 18 12.38 9.03 12.89
C ALA A 18 11.74 7.73 12.38
N THR A 19 11.45 7.65 11.06
CA THR A 19 10.93 6.44 10.42
C THR A 19 11.90 5.27 10.61
N LEU A 20 13.18 5.43 10.22
CA LEU A 20 14.19 4.37 10.32
C LEU A 20 14.45 3.97 11.77
N SER A 21 14.49 4.93 12.70
CA SER A 21 14.61 4.64 14.14
C SER A 21 13.49 3.76 14.65
N SER A 22 12.24 3.98 14.18
CA SER A 22 11.09 3.16 14.54
C SER A 22 11.16 1.75 13.96
N VAL A 23 11.78 1.58 12.79
CA VAL A 23 12.05 0.27 12.17
C VAL A 23 13.12 -0.49 12.94
N LEU A 24 14.15 0.20 13.41
CA LEU A 24 15.22 -0.41 14.22
C LEU A 24 14.77 -0.77 15.64
N ALA A 25 13.73 -0.10 16.16
CA ALA A 25 13.15 -0.34 17.48
C ALA A 25 12.08 -1.43 17.51
N GLN A 26 11.92 -2.21 16.44
CA GLN A 26 10.94 -3.30 16.39
C GLN A 26 11.28 -4.45 17.34
N THR A 27 10.25 -5.07 17.95
CA THR A 27 10.42 -6.29 18.78
C THR A 27 10.95 -7.47 17.96
N GLN A 28 10.51 -7.61 16.71
CA GLN A 28 11.11 -8.44 15.70
C GLN A 28 11.88 -7.56 14.74
N ILE A 29 13.20 -7.55 14.85
CA ILE A 29 14.07 -6.72 14.00
C ILE A 29 14.06 -7.30 12.57
N PRO A 30 13.95 -6.47 11.51
CA PRO A 30 14.04 -6.97 10.14
C PRO A 30 15.47 -7.42 9.82
N ASP A 31 15.60 -8.50 9.04
CA ASP A 31 16.89 -9.01 8.57
C ASP A 31 17.53 -8.11 7.51
N ARG A 32 16.68 -7.41 6.72
CA ARG A 32 17.08 -6.50 5.65
C ARG A 32 16.25 -5.22 5.73
N ILE A 33 16.88 -4.08 5.45
CA ILE A 33 16.20 -2.78 5.30
C ILE A 33 16.52 -2.28 3.89
N VAL A 34 15.55 -2.41 3.00
CA VAL A 34 15.67 -2.00 1.61
C VAL A 34 15.06 -0.60 1.48
N LEU A 35 15.90 0.37 1.19
CA LEU A 35 15.48 1.75 0.93
C LEU A 35 15.55 1.99 -0.57
N LEU A 36 14.39 2.22 -1.21
CA LEU A 36 14.33 2.59 -2.62
C LEU A 36 14.17 4.10 -2.75
N ASP A 37 15.20 4.75 -3.24
CA ASP A 37 15.24 6.20 -3.41
C ASP A 37 14.78 6.64 -4.80
N ASP A 38 13.74 7.50 -4.83
CA ASP A 38 13.20 8.10 -6.04
C ASP A 38 13.87 9.45 -6.33
N ASN A 39 15.19 9.43 -6.57
CA ASN A 39 15.99 10.58 -6.97
C ASN A 39 15.95 11.75 -5.96
N SER A 40 16.17 11.49 -4.70
CA SER A 40 16.30 12.53 -3.69
C SER A 40 17.57 13.36 -3.93
N THR A 41 17.48 14.66 -3.70
CA THR A 41 18.57 15.64 -3.84
C THR A 41 18.94 16.31 -2.51
N ASP A 42 18.16 16.03 -1.47
CA ASP A 42 18.38 16.45 -0.09
C ASP A 42 19.29 15.45 0.67
N ARG A 43 19.33 15.50 1.99
CA ARG A 43 20.16 14.61 2.82
C ARG A 43 19.53 13.22 3.07
N THR A 44 18.50 12.82 2.32
CA THR A 44 17.82 11.53 2.50
C THR A 44 18.79 10.35 2.58
N LEU A 45 19.70 10.20 1.60
CA LEU A 45 20.62 9.06 1.57
C LEU A 45 21.66 9.11 2.69
N GLN A 46 22.21 10.29 3.00
CA GLN A 46 23.17 10.47 4.09
C GLN A 46 22.54 10.11 5.45
N ILE A 47 21.24 10.44 5.65
CA ILE A 47 20.52 10.07 6.87
C ILE A 47 20.36 8.55 6.94
N ALA A 48 19.98 7.90 5.86
CA ALA A 48 19.80 6.45 5.82
C ALA A 48 21.12 5.72 6.18
N GLU A 49 22.23 6.13 5.58
CA GLU A 49 23.57 5.57 5.85
C GLU A 49 24.05 5.82 7.28
N ALA A 50 23.66 6.94 7.88
CA ALA A 50 24.04 7.29 9.25
C ALA A 50 23.23 6.54 10.31
N VAL A 51 21.96 6.22 10.04
CA VAL A 51 21.01 5.62 11.00
C VAL A 51 21.02 4.11 10.96
N VAL A 52 21.16 3.49 9.79
CA VAL A 52 21.05 2.05 9.61
C VAL A 52 22.43 1.41 9.49
N ASP A 53 22.57 0.22 10.05
CA ASP A 53 23.78 -0.60 10.01
C ASP A 53 23.92 -1.41 8.69
N SER A 54 24.70 -2.47 8.72
CA SER A 54 24.99 -3.35 7.57
C SER A 54 23.77 -4.04 6.94
N ARG A 55 22.57 -3.88 7.50
CA ARG A 55 21.30 -4.38 6.93
C ARG A 55 20.71 -3.46 5.87
N LEU A 56 21.26 -2.25 5.73
CA LEU A 56 20.80 -1.28 4.74
C LEU A 56 21.21 -1.69 3.32
N GLU A 57 20.23 -1.73 2.44
CA GLU A 57 20.40 -1.86 1.00
C GLU A 57 19.75 -0.66 0.32
N ILE A 58 20.51 0.17 -0.36
CA ILE A 58 19.98 1.32 -1.10
C ILE A 58 19.78 0.93 -2.55
N LEU A 59 18.57 1.11 -3.05
CA LEU A 59 18.20 0.97 -4.46
C LEU A 59 17.81 2.33 -5.01
N HIS A 60 18.17 2.59 -6.26
CA HIS A 60 17.72 3.77 -6.98
C HIS A 60 16.57 3.43 -7.92
N ALA A 61 15.58 4.33 -8.00
CA ALA A 61 14.43 4.14 -8.87
C ALA A 61 14.85 4.02 -10.34
N ALA A 62 14.47 2.92 -10.98
CA ALA A 62 14.76 2.67 -12.39
C ALA A 62 13.76 3.35 -13.34
N THR A 63 12.59 3.77 -12.82
CA THR A 63 11.48 4.29 -13.63
C THR A 63 11.41 5.81 -13.57
N ALA A 64 11.56 6.47 -14.72
CA ALA A 64 11.43 7.93 -14.88
C ALA A 64 10.03 8.33 -15.42
N SER A 65 8.95 7.69 -14.97
CA SER A 65 7.60 8.04 -15.43
C SER A 65 7.18 9.42 -14.97
N ALA A 66 6.60 10.21 -15.88
CA ALA A 66 6.00 11.50 -15.54
C ALA A 66 4.69 11.34 -14.72
N ASP A 67 3.99 10.19 -14.87
CA ASP A 67 2.83 9.87 -14.04
C ASP A 67 3.28 9.39 -12.66
N ARG A 68 2.95 10.20 -11.63
CA ARG A 68 3.33 9.96 -10.24
C ARG A 68 2.83 8.60 -9.72
N THR A 69 1.58 8.25 -10.03
CA THR A 69 0.98 6.99 -9.56
C THR A 69 1.73 5.79 -10.11
N THR A 70 2.01 5.80 -11.41
CA THR A 70 2.81 4.75 -12.09
C THR A 70 4.23 4.68 -11.52
N ARG A 71 4.87 5.83 -11.23
CA ARG A 71 6.23 5.88 -10.67
C ARG A 71 6.27 5.30 -9.26
N ILE A 72 5.37 5.71 -8.36
CA ILE A 72 5.29 5.16 -7.00
C ILE A 72 5.07 3.64 -7.05
N ALA A 73 4.13 3.16 -7.87
CA ALA A 73 3.83 1.74 -8.01
C ALA A 73 5.04 0.95 -8.56
N ALA A 74 5.77 1.52 -9.52
CA ALA A 74 6.99 0.91 -10.06
C ALA A 74 8.10 0.81 -9.01
N ASN A 75 8.26 1.84 -8.16
CA ASN A 75 9.24 1.86 -7.09
C ASN A 75 8.96 0.76 -6.05
N PHE A 76 7.73 0.66 -5.55
CA PHE A 76 7.37 -0.44 -4.63
C PHE A 76 7.53 -1.81 -5.28
N ARG A 77 7.18 -1.97 -6.56
CA ARG A 77 7.38 -3.22 -7.28
C ARG A 77 8.86 -3.56 -7.45
N GLN A 78 9.71 -2.57 -7.77
CA GLN A 78 11.17 -2.76 -7.87
C GLN A 78 11.76 -3.21 -6.53
N GLY A 79 11.39 -2.54 -5.42
CA GLY A 79 11.83 -2.92 -4.08
C GLY A 79 11.32 -4.31 -3.67
N LEU A 80 10.06 -4.65 -3.96
CA LEU A 80 9.52 -5.98 -3.68
C LEU A 80 10.26 -7.08 -4.45
N ASN A 81 10.64 -6.83 -5.71
CA ASN A 81 11.43 -7.77 -6.49
C ASN A 81 12.84 -8.00 -5.91
N ALA A 82 13.46 -6.98 -5.33
CA ALA A 82 14.75 -7.12 -4.65
C ALA A 82 14.64 -7.95 -3.35
N CYS A 83 13.44 -8.03 -2.76
CA CYS A 83 13.14 -8.84 -1.59
C CYS A 83 12.49 -10.19 -1.91
N ARG A 84 12.61 -10.68 -3.15
CA ARG A 84 11.90 -11.90 -3.62
C ARG A 84 12.22 -13.16 -2.81
N ASP A 85 13.40 -13.25 -2.23
CA ASP A 85 13.89 -14.34 -1.40
C ASP A 85 13.42 -14.24 0.06
N CYS A 86 12.77 -13.14 0.45
CA CYS A 86 12.24 -12.97 1.78
C CYS A 86 10.90 -13.71 1.96
N GLU A 87 10.61 -14.12 3.18
CA GLU A 87 9.30 -14.68 3.55
C GLU A 87 8.22 -13.61 3.59
N ALA A 88 8.57 -12.44 4.11
CA ALA A 88 7.66 -11.31 4.26
C ALA A 88 8.40 -9.98 4.01
N VAL A 89 7.68 -9.03 3.45
CA VAL A 89 8.13 -7.65 3.26
C VAL A 89 7.12 -6.71 3.91
N ILE A 90 7.59 -5.91 4.85
CA ILE A 90 6.81 -4.87 5.51
C ILE A 90 7.02 -3.59 4.71
N LEU A 91 5.94 -3.06 4.14
CA LEU A 91 5.98 -1.87 3.31
C LEU A 91 5.95 -0.62 4.19
N GLY A 92 6.71 0.40 3.86
CA GLY A 92 6.74 1.66 4.58
C GLY A 92 6.83 2.87 3.66
N ASP A 93 6.12 3.93 4.02
CA ASP A 93 6.36 5.26 3.52
C ASP A 93 7.44 5.93 4.39
N HIS A 94 8.13 6.91 3.86
CA HIS A 94 9.32 7.52 4.46
C HIS A 94 9.03 8.51 5.60
N ASP A 95 7.78 8.76 5.89
CA ASP A 95 7.30 9.77 6.83
C ASP A 95 6.47 9.21 8.00
N ASP A 96 6.19 7.90 8.00
CA ASP A 96 5.40 7.23 9.04
C ASP A 96 6.29 6.68 10.17
N ILE A 97 5.70 6.54 11.37
CA ILE A 97 6.33 5.91 12.53
C ILE A 97 5.72 4.52 12.73
N TRP A 98 6.56 3.50 12.85
CA TRP A 98 6.10 2.13 13.03
C TRP A 98 5.85 1.81 14.50
N HIS A 99 4.72 1.16 14.79
CA HIS A 99 4.46 0.62 16.13
C HIS A 99 5.50 -0.47 16.47
N PRO A 100 6.03 -0.54 17.70
CA PRO A 100 7.13 -1.45 18.05
C PRO A 100 6.90 -2.93 17.75
N ARG A 101 5.65 -3.39 17.72
CA ARG A 101 5.29 -4.79 17.43
C ARG A 101 4.80 -5.02 16.00
N ARG A 102 4.96 -4.04 15.11
CA ARG A 102 4.39 -4.11 13.78
C ARG A 102 4.88 -5.32 12.99
N ILE A 103 6.20 -5.53 12.91
CA ILE A 103 6.78 -6.62 12.13
C ILE A 103 6.31 -7.97 12.67
N GLU A 104 6.48 -8.21 13.97
CA GLU A 104 6.04 -9.44 14.64
C GLU A 104 4.56 -9.74 14.37
N HIS A 105 3.70 -8.73 14.55
CA HIS A 105 2.26 -8.86 14.40
C HIS A 105 1.85 -9.17 12.95
N GLN A 106 2.34 -8.38 11.98
CA GLN A 106 1.95 -8.57 10.58
C GLN A 106 2.53 -9.87 9.98
N VAL A 107 3.74 -10.29 10.39
CA VAL A 107 4.31 -11.57 9.98
C VAL A 107 3.50 -12.74 10.53
N SER A 108 3.05 -12.68 11.80
CA SER A 108 2.18 -13.74 12.34
C SER A 108 0.87 -13.86 11.56
N LEU A 109 0.23 -12.74 11.21
CA LEU A 109 -1.01 -12.76 10.42
C LEU A 109 -0.79 -13.29 8.99
N LEU A 110 0.32 -12.95 8.34
CA LEU A 110 0.67 -13.51 7.03
C LEU A 110 0.76 -15.04 7.08
N ARG A 111 1.37 -15.58 8.15
CA ARG A 111 1.53 -17.02 8.36
C ARG A 111 0.22 -17.71 8.73
N GLU A 112 -0.47 -17.23 9.77
CA GLU A 112 -1.69 -17.83 10.31
C GLU A 112 -2.80 -17.95 9.28
N HIS A 113 -2.94 -16.92 8.43
CA HIS A 113 -3.97 -16.89 7.39
C HIS A 113 -3.45 -17.34 6.02
N SER A 114 -2.18 -17.73 5.89
CA SER A 114 -1.54 -17.94 4.59
C SER A 114 -1.80 -16.77 3.64
N ALA A 115 -1.81 -15.54 4.19
CA ALA A 115 -2.21 -14.35 3.46
C ALA A 115 -1.11 -13.91 2.48
N TYR A 116 -1.53 -13.31 1.35
CA TYR A 116 -0.62 -12.63 0.43
C TYR A 116 -0.37 -11.19 0.85
N MET A 117 -1.36 -10.59 1.52
CA MET A 117 -1.27 -9.22 2.01
C MET A 117 -2.07 -9.07 3.31
N VAL A 118 -1.49 -8.38 4.27
CA VAL A 118 -2.11 -7.87 5.49
C VAL A 118 -2.10 -6.35 5.41
N ALA A 119 -3.23 -5.70 5.71
CA ALA A 119 -3.32 -4.25 5.84
C ALA A 119 -3.88 -3.89 7.22
N SER A 120 -3.06 -3.27 8.05
CA SER A 120 -3.41 -2.83 9.40
C SER A 120 -4.00 -1.42 9.41
N ASP A 121 -4.54 -1.00 10.55
CA ASP A 121 -4.93 0.38 10.82
C ASP A 121 -3.72 1.20 11.31
N GLY A 122 -3.92 2.48 11.54
CA GLY A 122 -2.94 3.40 12.08
C GLY A 122 -3.58 4.58 12.81
N ARG A 123 -2.83 5.20 13.71
CA ARG A 123 -3.18 6.51 14.27
C ARG A 123 -2.78 7.59 13.27
N LEU A 124 -3.36 8.77 13.39
CA LEU A 124 -2.95 9.92 12.58
C LEU A 124 -2.04 10.85 13.40
N ILE A 125 -0.95 11.33 12.77
CA ILE A 125 -0.06 12.34 13.35
C ILE A 125 0.09 13.51 12.36
N ASP A 126 0.38 14.70 12.88
CA ASP A 126 0.69 15.87 12.06
C ASP A 126 2.16 15.90 11.61
N GLY A 127 2.57 16.97 10.92
CA GLY A 127 3.95 17.17 10.45
C GLY A 127 5.00 17.22 11.59
N ALA A 128 4.61 17.58 12.81
CA ALA A 128 5.47 17.61 13.98
C ALA A 128 5.53 16.25 14.72
N GLY A 129 4.66 15.30 14.37
CA GLY A 129 4.55 13.99 15.02
C GLY A 129 3.54 13.94 16.17
N GLU A 130 2.75 15.00 16.35
CA GLU A 130 1.74 15.05 17.39
C GLU A 130 0.46 14.31 16.91
N LEU A 131 -0.17 13.57 17.84
CA LEU A 131 -1.40 12.84 17.55
C LEU A 131 -2.53 13.78 17.18
N ILE A 132 -3.21 13.47 16.08
CA ILE A 132 -4.47 14.11 15.69
C ILE A 132 -5.62 13.12 15.77
N ASN A 133 -6.85 13.64 15.85
CA ASN A 133 -8.03 12.78 15.99
C ASN A 133 -8.28 11.93 14.75
N GLY A 134 -8.76 10.72 14.97
CA GLY A 134 -9.11 9.76 13.93
C GLY A 134 -8.08 8.66 13.74
N SER A 135 -8.41 7.74 12.86
CA SER A 135 -7.53 6.64 12.44
C SER A 135 -7.38 6.61 10.93
N LEU A 136 -6.39 5.86 10.48
CA LEU A 136 -6.17 5.61 9.05
C LEU A 136 -7.42 4.96 8.43
N ARG A 137 -8.09 4.07 9.16
CA ARG A 137 -9.31 3.40 8.72
C ARG A 137 -10.53 4.33 8.64
N GLU A 138 -10.61 5.33 9.50
CA GLU A 138 -11.63 6.38 9.40
C GLU A 138 -11.38 7.31 8.22
N ALA A 139 -10.12 7.61 7.94
CA ALA A 139 -9.70 8.42 6.79
C ALA A 139 -9.89 7.70 5.44
N PHE A 140 -9.62 6.39 5.40
CA PHE A 140 -9.81 5.52 4.24
C PHE A 140 -10.80 4.39 4.59
N PRO A 141 -12.10 4.68 4.64
CA PRO A 141 -13.09 3.73 5.15
C PRO A 141 -13.23 2.50 4.27
N VAL A 142 -13.25 1.34 4.92
CA VAL A 142 -13.64 0.06 4.32
C VAL A 142 -15.00 -0.32 4.88
N PRO A 143 -15.97 -0.80 4.05
CA PRO A 143 -17.26 -1.20 4.54
C PRO A 143 -17.17 -2.21 5.68
N GLN A 144 -17.89 -1.99 6.79
CA GLN A 144 -17.88 -2.91 7.94
C GLN A 144 -18.30 -4.34 7.55
N ALA A 145 -19.15 -4.46 6.54
CA ALA A 145 -19.56 -5.75 5.98
C ALA A 145 -18.38 -6.57 5.41
N TRP A 146 -17.20 -5.98 5.20
CA TRP A 146 -16.01 -6.70 4.73
C TRP A 146 -15.66 -7.91 5.58
N LEU A 147 -15.75 -7.78 6.90
CA LEU A 147 -15.32 -8.81 7.85
C LEU A 147 -16.15 -10.10 7.73
N THR A 148 -17.45 -9.97 7.42
CA THR A 148 -18.41 -11.09 7.33
C THR A 148 -18.82 -11.44 5.89
N ALA A 149 -18.33 -10.67 4.91
CA ALA A 149 -18.74 -10.84 3.52
C ALA A 149 -18.17 -12.11 2.88
N VAL A 150 -18.95 -12.75 2.04
CA VAL A 150 -18.47 -13.81 1.16
C VAL A 150 -17.47 -13.28 0.13
N PRO A 151 -16.58 -14.14 -0.44
CA PRO A 151 -15.50 -13.70 -1.33
C PRO A 151 -15.95 -12.79 -2.47
N ALA A 152 -17.04 -13.11 -3.13
CA ALA A 152 -17.62 -12.30 -4.20
C ALA A 152 -18.05 -10.90 -3.75
N ALA A 153 -18.54 -10.74 -2.52
CA ALA A 153 -18.89 -9.44 -1.96
C ALA A 153 -17.64 -8.65 -1.59
N ARG A 154 -16.61 -9.29 -1.01
CA ARG A 154 -15.31 -8.67 -0.74
C ARG A 154 -14.67 -8.14 -2.01
N MET A 155 -14.70 -8.91 -3.11
CA MET A 155 -14.18 -8.46 -4.39
C MET A 155 -14.90 -7.21 -4.92
N ARG A 156 -16.24 -7.14 -4.82
CA ARG A 156 -17.01 -5.94 -5.18
C ARG A 156 -16.61 -4.72 -4.33
N MET A 157 -16.37 -4.93 -3.04
CA MET A 157 -15.89 -3.87 -2.15
C MET A 157 -14.47 -3.42 -2.55
N ALA A 158 -13.54 -4.34 -2.77
CA ALA A 158 -12.17 -4.03 -3.18
C ALA A 158 -12.08 -3.26 -4.51
N LEU A 159 -13.01 -3.50 -5.44
CA LEU A 159 -13.11 -2.73 -6.67
C LEU A 159 -13.53 -1.27 -6.43
N ARG A 160 -14.34 -1.03 -5.42
CA ARG A 160 -14.93 0.29 -5.13
C ARG A 160 -14.12 1.10 -4.13
N TRP A 161 -13.60 0.47 -3.07
CA TRP A 161 -12.83 1.11 -1.99
C TRP A 161 -11.37 0.70 -2.03
N SER A 162 -10.48 1.56 -1.53
CA SER A 162 -9.11 1.15 -1.22
C SER A 162 -9.13 0.32 0.05
N ILE A 163 -8.76 -0.97 -0.06
CA ILE A 163 -8.78 -1.89 1.09
C ILE A 163 -7.52 -1.78 1.92
N ALA A 164 -6.43 -1.41 1.30
CA ALA A 164 -5.12 -1.28 1.91
C ALA A 164 -4.56 0.13 1.74
N THR A 165 -3.71 0.53 2.67
CA THR A 165 -2.78 1.65 2.56
C THR A 165 -1.37 1.08 2.54
N GLY A 166 -0.55 1.48 1.57
CA GLY A 166 0.78 0.92 1.33
C GLY A 166 1.64 0.93 2.59
N GLY A 167 1.82 2.11 3.19
CA GLY A 167 2.62 2.31 4.39
C GLY A 167 2.18 1.50 5.61
N ALA A 168 0.93 1.00 5.67
CA ALA A 168 0.40 0.17 6.76
C ALA A 168 0.34 -1.33 6.45
N SER A 169 0.95 -1.78 5.35
CA SER A 169 0.78 -3.15 4.83
C SER A 169 2.03 -4.01 4.93
N ALA A 170 1.81 -5.32 4.97
CA ALA A 170 2.82 -6.36 4.80
C ALA A 170 2.40 -7.32 3.69
N VAL A 171 3.37 -7.82 2.93
CA VAL A 171 3.12 -8.67 1.77
C VAL A 171 4.05 -9.88 1.72
N ARG A 172 3.60 -10.92 1.02
CA ARG A 172 4.45 -12.06 0.63
C ARG A 172 5.01 -11.82 -0.77
N PRO A 173 6.33 -11.68 -0.91
CA PRO A 173 6.94 -11.41 -2.22
C PRO A 173 6.77 -12.57 -3.21
N ASP A 174 6.77 -13.83 -2.76
CA ASP A 174 6.54 -15.01 -3.61
C ASP A 174 5.16 -14.98 -4.32
N ALA A 175 4.17 -14.29 -3.74
CA ALA A 175 2.84 -14.16 -4.30
C ALA A 175 2.64 -12.91 -5.17
N LEU A 176 3.36 -11.81 -4.90
CA LEU A 176 3.04 -10.50 -5.47
C LEU A 176 4.17 -9.88 -6.30
N ALA A 177 5.43 -10.31 -6.18
CA ALA A 177 6.56 -9.69 -6.90
C ALA A 177 6.42 -9.80 -8.43
N ASP A 178 5.91 -10.93 -8.94
CA ASP A 178 5.68 -11.14 -10.38
C ASP A 178 4.39 -10.48 -10.90
N VAL A 179 3.57 -9.92 -10.01
CA VAL A 179 2.30 -9.30 -10.40
C VAL A 179 2.57 -7.93 -11.02
N ALA A 180 2.34 -7.81 -12.32
CA ALA A 180 2.43 -6.53 -13.01
C ALA A 180 1.34 -5.57 -12.51
N ILE A 181 1.74 -4.35 -12.18
CA ILE A 181 0.81 -3.30 -11.78
C ILE A 181 0.46 -2.49 -13.03
N PRO A 182 -0.82 -2.39 -13.43
CA PRO A 182 -1.21 -1.62 -14.59
C PRO A 182 -1.01 -0.11 -14.37
N ASP A 183 -0.72 0.62 -15.44
CA ASP A 183 -0.57 2.08 -15.38
C ASP A 183 -1.77 2.77 -14.74
N GLY A 184 -1.48 3.76 -13.89
CA GLY A 184 -2.49 4.53 -13.18
C GLY A 184 -3.08 3.82 -11.94
N TRP A 185 -2.53 2.67 -11.55
CA TRP A 185 -2.84 2.01 -10.29
C TRP A 185 -1.72 2.18 -9.28
N LEU A 186 -2.06 2.43 -8.00
CA LEU A 186 -1.13 2.30 -6.89
C LEU A 186 -0.90 0.82 -6.55
N HIS A 187 0.29 0.51 -6.06
CA HIS A 187 0.70 -0.84 -5.68
C HIS A 187 -0.22 -1.46 -4.63
N ASP A 188 -0.54 -0.73 -3.57
CA ASP A 188 -1.38 -1.16 -2.46
C ASP A 188 -2.79 -1.50 -2.91
N ARG A 189 -3.37 -0.67 -3.78
CA ARG A 189 -4.70 -0.89 -4.33
C ARG A 189 -4.72 -2.08 -5.28
N TRP A 190 -3.67 -2.26 -6.11
CA TRP A 190 -3.62 -3.38 -7.04
C TRP A 190 -3.34 -4.70 -6.34
N TRP A 191 -2.34 -4.74 -5.46
CA TRP A 191 -2.01 -5.94 -4.70
C TRP A 191 -3.13 -6.38 -3.76
N SER A 192 -3.84 -5.44 -3.12
CA SER A 192 -5.01 -5.80 -2.30
C SER A 192 -6.15 -6.39 -3.12
N LEU A 193 -6.36 -5.94 -4.37
CA LEU A 193 -7.30 -6.57 -5.30
C LEU A 193 -6.88 -8.00 -5.65
N VAL A 194 -5.60 -8.21 -5.97
CA VAL A 194 -5.04 -9.54 -6.28
C VAL A 194 -5.16 -10.47 -5.07
N ALA A 195 -4.79 -10.02 -3.89
CA ALA A 195 -4.90 -10.78 -2.66
C ALA A 195 -6.38 -11.10 -2.32
N THR A 196 -7.31 -10.15 -2.57
CA THR A 196 -8.75 -10.39 -2.40
C THR A 196 -9.27 -11.42 -3.39
N ALA A 197 -8.84 -11.36 -4.65
CA ALA A 197 -9.21 -12.33 -5.68
C ALA A 197 -8.73 -13.75 -5.38
N ALA A 198 -7.59 -13.86 -4.71
CA ALA A 198 -7.03 -15.12 -4.24
C ALA A 198 -7.60 -15.59 -2.89
N GLU A 199 -8.48 -14.82 -2.25
CA GLU A 199 -8.99 -15.04 -0.88
C GLU A 199 -7.86 -15.06 0.18
N ARG A 200 -6.83 -14.28 -0.05
CA ARG A 200 -5.60 -14.19 0.76
C ARG A 200 -5.33 -12.76 1.28
N MET A 201 -6.38 -11.92 1.38
CA MET A 201 -6.31 -10.57 1.95
C MET A 201 -6.78 -10.57 3.39
N VAL A 202 -5.96 -10.11 4.31
CA VAL A 202 -6.31 -9.87 5.72
C VAL A 202 -6.41 -8.37 5.97
N LEU A 203 -7.57 -7.95 6.48
CA LEU A 203 -7.78 -6.61 7.00
C LEU A 203 -7.69 -6.67 8.51
N ASP A 204 -6.66 -6.03 9.06
CA ASP A 204 -6.34 -6.06 10.48
C ASP A 204 -6.75 -4.74 11.14
N PRO A 205 -7.52 -4.76 12.24
CA PRO A 205 -7.93 -3.55 12.95
C PRO A 205 -6.85 -2.95 13.87
N ALA A 206 -5.74 -3.66 14.08
CA ALA A 206 -4.68 -3.18 14.96
C ALA A 206 -3.96 -1.95 14.36
N GLN A 207 -3.70 -0.95 15.18
CA GLN A 207 -3.00 0.27 14.80
C GLN A 207 -1.48 0.01 14.83
N MET A 208 -0.90 -0.24 13.66
CA MET A 208 0.49 -0.65 13.52
C MET A 208 1.43 0.45 13.01
N ILE A 209 0.88 1.63 12.69
CA ILE A 209 1.65 2.82 12.32
C ILE A 209 1.03 4.09 12.92
N ASP A 210 1.85 5.13 13.03
CA ASP A 210 1.42 6.51 13.12
C ASP A 210 1.58 7.12 11.73
N TYR A 211 0.45 7.31 11.05
CA TYR A 211 0.39 7.82 9.68
C TYR A 211 0.47 9.34 9.69
N ARG A 212 1.50 9.87 9.03
CA ARG A 212 1.72 11.32 9.00
C ARG A 212 0.85 12.00 7.95
N VAL A 213 0.18 13.08 8.37
CA VAL A 213 -0.65 13.92 7.51
C VAL A 213 0.04 15.26 7.33
N THR A 214 0.48 15.55 6.11
CA THR A 214 1.11 16.83 5.76
C THR A 214 0.51 17.42 4.50
N SER A 215 0.55 18.74 4.36
CA SER A 215 0.09 19.44 3.14
C SER A 215 0.93 19.13 1.90
N SER A 216 2.14 18.59 2.09
CA SER A 216 3.07 18.24 1.01
C SER A 216 2.96 16.80 0.53
N GLN A 217 2.08 15.97 1.13
CA GLN A 217 1.94 14.56 0.75
C GLN A 217 1.64 14.40 -0.75
N GLN A 218 2.38 13.50 -1.37
CA GLN A 218 2.23 13.25 -2.80
C GLN A 218 0.92 12.52 -3.14
N VAL A 219 0.48 11.61 -2.27
CA VAL A 219 -0.78 10.86 -2.36
C VAL A 219 -1.27 10.63 -0.92
N GLY A 220 -2.51 10.97 -0.60
CA GLY A 220 -3.04 10.79 0.76
C GLY A 220 -4.32 11.57 1.03
N LEU A 221 -4.54 11.90 2.29
CA LEU A 221 -5.77 12.50 2.82
C LEU A 221 -6.12 13.88 2.27
N ASP A 222 -5.14 14.69 1.86
CA ASP A 222 -5.36 16.08 1.46
C ASP A 222 -6.28 16.26 0.23
N ARG A 223 -6.40 15.25 -0.62
CA ARG A 223 -7.31 15.28 -1.78
C ARG A 223 -8.78 15.01 -1.44
N GLY A 224 -9.06 14.36 -0.33
CA GLY A 224 -10.43 14.04 0.10
C GLY A 224 -11.14 15.22 0.77
N LEU A 225 -10.42 16.03 1.52
CA LEU A 225 -10.96 17.14 2.28
C LEU A 225 -11.20 18.42 1.43
N GLN A 226 -10.42 18.64 0.37
CA GLN A 226 -10.56 19.81 -0.51
C GLN A 226 -11.67 19.68 -1.57
N ASP A 227 -12.20 18.49 -1.84
CA ASP A 227 -13.18 18.20 -2.90
C ASP A 227 -14.66 18.33 -2.47
N ALA A 228 -14.95 18.83 -1.27
CA ALA A 228 -16.32 19.06 -0.77
C ALA A 228 -17.07 20.25 -1.42
N GLY A 229 -16.49 20.89 -2.42
CA GLY A 229 -17.11 22.01 -3.15
C GLY A 229 -18.15 21.57 -4.19
N HIS A 230 -19.37 22.12 -4.11
CA HIS A 230 -20.61 21.71 -4.79
C HIS A 230 -20.69 21.94 -6.32
N GLY A 231 -19.61 22.27 -7.05
CA GLY A 231 -19.70 22.77 -8.44
C GLY A 231 -19.26 21.84 -9.58
N ARG A 232 -18.76 20.62 -9.36
CA ARG A 232 -18.07 19.82 -10.40
C ARG A 232 -18.63 18.41 -10.67
N ARG A 233 -19.93 18.17 -10.48
CA ARG A 233 -20.50 16.82 -10.58
C ARG A 233 -20.58 16.22 -12.00
N LEU A 234 -20.77 16.98 -13.04
CA LEU A 234 -20.99 16.47 -14.40
C LEU A 234 -19.72 16.05 -15.16
N THR A 235 -18.63 16.80 -15.03
CA THR A 235 -17.34 16.46 -15.66
C THR A 235 -16.63 15.28 -14.96
N LYS A 236 -16.84 15.10 -13.65
CA LYS A 236 -16.33 13.94 -12.89
C LYS A 236 -17.01 12.63 -13.30
N ALA A 237 -18.28 12.63 -13.69
CA ALA A 237 -19.00 11.41 -14.09
C ALA A 237 -18.46 10.81 -15.39
N VAL A 238 -18.11 11.61 -16.39
CA VAL A 238 -17.57 11.15 -17.68
C VAL A 238 -16.13 10.65 -17.51
N ALA A 239 -15.28 11.39 -16.80
CA ALA A 239 -13.91 10.97 -16.49
C ALA A 239 -13.87 9.69 -15.62
N SER A 240 -14.82 9.54 -14.68
CA SER A 240 -15.02 8.34 -13.88
C SER A 240 -15.38 7.11 -14.74
N SER A 241 -16.24 7.29 -15.76
CA SER A 241 -16.64 6.18 -16.63
C SER A 241 -15.49 5.64 -17.48
N PHE A 242 -14.65 6.51 -18.06
CA PHE A 242 -13.45 6.09 -18.80
C PHE A 242 -12.41 5.43 -17.90
N SER A 243 -12.19 5.95 -16.71
CA SER A 243 -11.34 5.34 -15.68
C SER A 243 -11.84 3.95 -15.30
N THR A 244 -13.14 3.77 -15.13
CA THR A 244 -13.78 2.51 -14.78
C THR A 244 -13.61 1.45 -15.88
N VAL A 245 -13.78 1.81 -17.16
CA VAL A 245 -13.55 0.89 -18.29
C VAL A 245 -12.09 0.45 -18.38
N LYS A 246 -11.13 1.39 -18.23
CA LYS A 246 -9.69 1.07 -18.14
C LYS A 246 -9.40 0.11 -16.98
N ARG A 247 -9.97 0.34 -15.81
CA ARG A 247 -9.81 -0.52 -14.63
C ARG A 247 -10.35 -1.93 -14.87
N ILE A 248 -11.55 -2.07 -15.45
CA ILE A 248 -12.14 -3.37 -15.79
C ILE A 248 -11.26 -4.12 -16.79
N ARG A 249 -10.73 -3.43 -17.80
CA ARG A 249 -9.85 -4.04 -18.81
C ARG A 249 -8.54 -4.51 -18.15
N ALA A 250 -7.91 -3.70 -17.31
CA ALA A 250 -6.71 -4.06 -16.56
C ALA A 250 -6.94 -5.28 -15.66
N LEU A 251 -8.10 -5.35 -14.98
CA LEU A 251 -8.46 -6.50 -14.15
C LEU A 251 -8.63 -7.80 -14.98
N ARG A 252 -9.23 -7.72 -16.16
CA ARG A 252 -9.43 -8.91 -17.01
C ARG A 252 -8.12 -9.49 -17.54
N THR A 253 -7.11 -8.66 -17.78
CA THR A 253 -5.83 -9.06 -18.35
C THR A 253 -4.72 -9.26 -17.31
N GLY A 254 -4.85 -8.64 -16.14
CA GLY A 254 -3.78 -8.57 -15.13
C GLY A 254 -4.02 -9.43 -13.89
N LEU A 255 -5.23 -10.04 -13.72
CA LEU A 255 -5.43 -10.96 -12.60
C LEU A 255 -4.66 -12.26 -12.86
N PRO A 256 -3.84 -12.69 -11.89
CA PRO A 256 -3.09 -13.93 -12.01
C PRO A 256 -4.00 -15.16 -12.16
N PRO A 257 -3.47 -16.28 -12.69
CA PRO A 257 -4.23 -17.53 -12.89
C PRO A 257 -4.82 -18.15 -11.63
N PHE A 258 -4.34 -17.74 -10.45
CA PHE A 258 -4.82 -18.23 -9.15
C PHE A 258 -6.08 -17.51 -8.64
N ALA A 259 -6.55 -16.46 -9.31
CA ALA A 259 -7.86 -15.88 -8.98
C ALA A 259 -8.94 -16.95 -9.07
N THR A 260 -9.77 -17.09 -8.03
CA THR A 260 -10.79 -18.15 -8.00
C THR A 260 -11.75 -18.02 -9.17
N LYS A 261 -12.23 -19.15 -9.70
CA LYS A 261 -13.19 -19.18 -10.83
C LYS A 261 -14.43 -18.33 -10.54
N GLU A 262 -14.85 -18.28 -9.28
CA GLU A 262 -15.99 -17.51 -8.81
C GLU A 262 -15.72 -16.00 -8.87
N THR A 263 -14.52 -15.57 -8.46
CA THR A 263 -14.07 -14.18 -8.56
C THR A 263 -13.96 -13.74 -10.03
N VAL A 264 -13.37 -14.59 -10.89
CA VAL A 264 -13.23 -14.30 -12.32
C VAL A 264 -14.62 -14.24 -13.00
N ALA A 265 -15.55 -15.11 -12.64
CA ALA A 265 -16.92 -15.08 -13.16
C ALA A 265 -17.68 -13.80 -12.84
N GLN A 266 -17.36 -13.16 -11.71
CA GLN A 266 -17.92 -11.84 -11.33
C GLN A 266 -17.34 -10.68 -12.14
N LEU A 267 -16.13 -10.85 -12.71
CA LEU A 267 -15.50 -9.88 -13.61
C LEU A 267 -15.99 -10.03 -15.06
N HIS A 268 -16.70 -11.12 -15.38
CA HIS A 268 -17.31 -11.36 -16.68
C HIS A 268 -18.79 -10.97 -16.65
N GLY A 269 -19.13 -9.82 -17.21
CA GLY A 269 -20.51 -9.45 -17.51
C GLY A 269 -20.88 -7.99 -17.18
N PHE A 270 -22.03 -7.57 -17.71
CA PHE A 270 -22.66 -6.24 -17.51
C PHE A 270 -22.94 -5.88 -16.04
N ARG A 271 -22.89 -6.86 -15.12
CA ARG A 271 -23.08 -6.65 -13.67
C ARG A 271 -21.98 -5.79 -13.02
N LEU A 272 -20.79 -5.76 -13.60
CA LEU A 272 -19.68 -4.91 -13.10
C LEU A 272 -19.98 -3.43 -13.26
N LEU A 273 -20.62 -3.01 -14.37
CA LEU A 273 -20.95 -1.60 -14.60
C LEU A 273 -21.98 -1.05 -13.61
N ARG A 274 -22.90 -1.89 -13.12
CA ARG A 274 -23.91 -1.52 -12.10
C ARG A 274 -23.37 -1.33 -10.70
N ASN A 275 -22.20 -1.89 -10.41
CA ASN A 275 -21.59 -1.88 -9.06
C ASN A 275 -20.43 -0.85 -8.93
N LEU A 276 -20.11 -0.15 -10.01
CA LEU A 276 -19.03 0.83 -10.09
C LEU A 276 -19.56 2.28 -10.28
N SER A 277 -20.88 2.45 -10.42
CA SER A 277 -21.56 3.75 -10.48
C SER A 277 -21.96 4.26 -9.11
#